data_53ff9216b0eb9005be0cde41d7f770ff
#
_entry.id   53ff9216b0eb9005be0cde41d7f770ff
#
_cell.length_a   1.000
_cell.length_b   1.000
_cell.length_c   1.000
_cell.angle_alpha   90.00
_cell.angle_beta   90.00
_cell.angle_gamma   90.00
#
_symmetry.space_group_name_H-M   'P 1'
#
loop_
_entity.id
_entity.type
_entity.pdbx_description
1 polymer ?
#
loop_
_entity_poly.entity_id
_entity_poly.type
_entity_poly.pdbx_seq_one_letter_code
_entity_poly.pdbx_strand_id
1 'polypeptide(L)'
;IKKVGDIDSPFSVKLNPGYQKILDYWKGEGDKPSEDEAYAAMMKLADNLLVENCLYRKDIPDAMFRQTTTDDVIPYSKEQLIPGRIDLSDYDLGKNNFAYYDTSVSDNRENGEFSAWNAGWRYRNDGVDIEENNDLNNSNGKHIGFTNKGEWISYSVKVSQTGAYKAIARVASEETGGGFHLSLNDEDITTTQSITGTGGWATFKNHSDINNIVLDEGDHVLKIHFDSIQNQLNHLHFS
;
A
#
# COMPACT_ATOMS: atom_id res chain seq x y z
N ILE A 1 15.22 10.50 -20.40
CA ILE A 1 15.96 9.31 -19.91
C ILE A 1 15.89 9.38 -18.40
N LYS A 2 15.19 8.41 -17.77
CA LYS A 2 15.20 8.31 -16.30
C LYS A 2 16.61 7.97 -15.83
N LYS A 3 17.01 8.54 -14.71
CA LYS A 3 18.34 8.30 -14.12
C LYS A 3 18.51 6.81 -13.81
N VAL A 4 19.72 6.29 -14.06
CA VAL A 4 20.12 4.97 -13.58
C VAL A 4 19.98 4.94 -12.05
N GLY A 5 19.24 3.96 -11.53
CA GLY A 5 18.95 3.87 -10.10
C GLY A 5 17.69 4.59 -9.62
N ASP A 6 16.84 5.04 -10.53
CA ASP A 6 15.52 5.59 -10.18
C ASP A 6 14.61 4.47 -9.65
N ILE A 7 14.22 4.59 -8.40
CA ILE A 7 13.43 3.57 -7.69
C ILE A 7 11.98 3.49 -8.17
N ASP A 8 11.51 4.49 -8.89
CA ASP A 8 10.12 4.58 -9.36
C ASP A 8 9.91 3.90 -10.73
N SER A 9 10.90 3.16 -11.22
CA SER A 9 10.81 2.44 -12.49
C SER A 9 10.66 0.94 -12.27
N PRO A 10 9.74 0.25 -13.01
CA PRO A 10 9.62 -1.22 -12.96
C PRO A 10 10.94 -1.94 -13.25
N PHE A 11 11.73 -1.35 -14.14
CA PHE A 11 13.06 -1.83 -14.49
C PHE A 11 14.06 -0.70 -14.28
N SER A 12 15.11 -0.97 -13.54
CA SER A 12 16.21 -0.02 -13.36
C SER A 12 17.51 -0.62 -13.87
N VAL A 13 18.20 0.14 -14.71
CA VAL A 13 19.51 -0.25 -15.22
C VAL A 13 20.53 -0.15 -14.09
N LYS A 14 21.33 -1.21 -13.91
CA LYS A 14 22.38 -1.21 -12.89
C LYS A 14 23.41 -0.12 -13.14
N LEU A 15 23.88 0.48 -12.06
CA LEU A 15 24.91 1.51 -12.11
C LEU A 15 26.15 0.99 -12.86
N ASN A 16 26.68 1.81 -13.76
CA ASN A 16 27.89 1.53 -14.51
C ASN A 16 28.91 2.66 -14.26
N PRO A 17 29.87 2.48 -13.34
CA PRO A 17 30.85 3.52 -13.02
C PRO A 17 31.70 3.95 -14.22
N GLY A 18 31.99 3.05 -15.15
CA GLY A 18 32.72 3.39 -16.38
C GLY A 18 31.90 4.32 -17.29
N TYR A 19 30.59 4.05 -17.43
CA TYR A 19 29.71 4.92 -18.19
C TYR A 19 29.51 6.27 -17.50
N GLN A 20 29.51 6.31 -16.16
CA GLN A 20 29.45 7.56 -15.42
C GLN A 20 30.66 8.46 -15.74
N LYS A 21 31.88 7.90 -15.84
CA LYS A 21 33.05 8.67 -16.26
C LYS A 21 32.89 9.30 -17.65
N ILE A 22 32.27 8.58 -18.60
CA ILE A 22 31.96 9.13 -19.93
C ILE A 22 30.99 10.31 -19.82
N LEU A 23 29.94 10.18 -19.01
CA LEU A 23 28.96 11.25 -18.77
C LEU A 23 29.60 12.47 -18.13
N ASP A 24 30.47 12.27 -17.14
CA ASP A 24 31.16 13.36 -16.44
C ASP A 24 32.10 14.10 -17.41
N TYR A 25 32.83 13.38 -18.25
CA TYR A 25 33.61 13.99 -19.33
C TYR A 25 32.75 14.83 -20.28
N TRP A 26 31.63 14.29 -20.75
CA TRP A 26 30.73 15.04 -21.66
C TRP A 26 30.11 16.28 -21.02
N LYS A 27 29.97 16.29 -19.72
CA LYS A 27 29.52 17.47 -18.96
C LYS A 27 30.64 18.46 -18.63
N GLY A 28 31.89 18.10 -18.88
CA GLY A 28 33.07 18.89 -18.51
C GLY A 28 33.44 18.79 -17.04
N GLU A 29 32.96 17.76 -16.35
CA GLU A 29 33.16 17.53 -14.91
C GLU A 29 34.26 16.49 -14.60
N GLY A 30 34.85 15.85 -15.63
CA GLY A 30 35.85 14.79 -15.46
C GLY A 30 36.82 14.68 -16.62
N ASP A 31 37.86 13.85 -16.42
CA ASP A 31 38.88 13.59 -17.42
C ASP A 31 38.33 12.70 -18.54
N LYS A 32 38.91 12.87 -19.76
CA LYS A 32 38.56 12.04 -20.91
C LYS A 32 38.98 10.58 -20.66
N PRO A 33 38.07 9.60 -20.67
CA PRO A 33 38.45 8.20 -20.58
C PRO A 33 39.26 7.76 -21.83
N SER A 34 40.08 6.72 -21.69
CA SER A 34 40.72 6.08 -22.84
C SER A 34 39.66 5.42 -23.77
N GLU A 35 40.04 5.12 -25.01
CA GLU A 35 39.17 4.45 -25.95
C GLU A 35 38.75 3.06 -25.44
N ASP A 36 39.66 2.32 -24.86
CA ASP A 36 39.39 0.98 -24.32
C ASP A 36 38.44 1.05 -23.10
N GLU A 37 38.67 2.01 -22.20
CA GLU A 37 37.76 2.23 -21.05
C GLU A 37 36.35 2.63 -21.53
N ALA A 38 36.27 3.55 -22.50
CA ALA A 38 35.01 3.98 -23.03
C ALA A 38 34.28 2.84 -23.75
N TYR A 39 34.99 2.05 -24.55
CA TYR A 39 34.40 0.89 -25.23
C TYR A 39 33.88 -0.15 -24.24
N ALA A 40 34.70 -0.52 -23.24
CA ALA A 40 34.28 -1.47 -22.21
C ALA A 40 33.07 -0.97 -21.42
N ALA A 41 33.02 0.32 -21.10
CA ALA A 41 31.88 0.93 -20.40
C ALA A 41 30.61 0.92 -21.25
N MET A 42 30.70 1.20 -22.54
CA MET A 42 29.55 1.15 -23.45
C MET A 42 29.03 -0.28 -23.66
N MET A 43 29.93 -1.26 -23.80
CA MET A 43 29.55 -2.67 -23.89
C MET A 43 28.86 -3.13 -22.59
N LYS A 44 29.40 -2.71 -21.42
CA LYS A 44 28.76 -3.00 -20.14
C LYS A 44 27.40 -2.32 -19.97
N LEU A 45 27.23 -1.12 -20.50
CA LEU A 45 25.92 -0.47 -20.53
C LEU A 45 24.94 -1.27 -21.39
N ALA A 46 25.35 -1.71 -22.59
CA ALA A 46 24.51 -2.53 -23.46
C ALA A 46 24.09 -3.83 -22.76
N ASP A 47 25.01 -4.49 -22.05
CA ASP A 47 24.73 -5.68 -21.24
C ASP A 47 23.74 -5.38 -20.09
N ASN A 48 23.93 -4.26 -19.41
CA ASN A 48 23.02 -3.85 -18.31
C ASN A 48 21.62 -3.44 -18.79
N LEU A 49 21.43 -3.14 -20.08
CA LEU A 49 20.13 -2.82 -20.66
C LEU A 49 19.29 -4.06 -21.00
N LEU A 50 19.89 -5.26 -21.02
CA LEU A 50 19.15 -6.50 -21.16
C LEU A 50 18.21 -6.66 -19.96
N VAL A 51 16.97 -7.08 -20.22
CA VAL A 51 15.91 -7.20 -19.19
C VAL A 51 16.35 -8.08 -18.02
N GLU A 52 17.02 -9.19 -18.33
CA GLU A 52 17.56 -10.14 -17.34
C GLU A 52 18.65 -9.55 -16.45
N ASN A 53 19.29 -8.48 -16.89
CA ASN A 53 20.34 -7.78 -16.12
C ASN A 53 19.83 -6.55 -15.36
N CYS A 54 18.60 -6.09 -15.65
CA CYS A 54 17.98 -4.99 -14.93
C CYS A 54 17.61 -5.39 -13.49
N LEU A 55 17.47 -4.39 -12.62
CA LEU A 55 16.78 -4.55 -11.35
C LEU A 55 15.28 -4.50 -11.63
N TYR A 56 14.60 -5.61 -11.42
CA TYR A 56 13.15 -5.69 -11.60
C TYR A 56 12.42 -5.46 -10.28
N ARG A 57 11.52 -4.52 -10.28
CA ARG A 57 10.66 -4.14 -9.16
C ARG A 57 9.23 -4.59 -9.48
N LYS A 58 8.91 -5.83 -9.13
CA LYS A 58 7.61 -6.45 -9.41
C LYS A 58 6.44 -5.67 -8.79
N ASP A 59 6.65 -5.10 -7.61
CA ASP A 59 5.69 -4.26 -6.90
C ASP A 59 5.18 -3.08 -7.75
N ILE A 60 6.03 -2.52 -8.60
CA ILE A 60 5.68 -1.36 -9.43
C ILE A 60 4.71 -1.74 -10.57
N PRO A 61 4.98 -2.75 -11.43
CA PRO A 61 4.00 -3.21 -12.40
C PRO A 61 2.69 -3.68 -11.78
N ASP A 62 2.76 -4.41 -10.66
CA ASP A 62 1.56 -4.89 -9.97
C ASP A 62 0.71 -3.71 -9.47
N ALA A 63 1.35 -2.65 -8.94
CA ALA A 63 0.65 -1.42 -8.57
C ALA A 63 0.13 -0.62 -9.78
N MET A 64 0.86 -0.64 -10.92
CA MET A 64 0.48 0.10 -12.12
C MET A 64 -0.66 -0.55 -12.91
N PHE A 65 -0.63 -1.87 -13.02
CA PHE A 65 -1.50 -2.59 -13.95
C PHE A 65 -2.59 -3.36 -13.25
N ARG A 66 -2.60 -3.38 -11.92
CA ARG A 66 -3.53 -4.18 -11.13
C ARG A 66 -3.72 -5.53 -11.81
N GLN A 67 -3.52 -6.59 -11.30
CA GLN A 67 -3.68 -7.94 -11.87
C GLN A 67 -4.97 -8.10 -12.70
N THR A 68 -5.03 -7.41 -13.86
CA THR A 68 -6.23 -7.29 -14.69
C THR A 68 -6.67 -8.62 -15.29
N THR A 69 -5.79 -9.61 -15.33
CA THR A 69 -6.01 -10.90 -15.99
C THR A 69 -6.22 -12.05 -15.01
N THR A 70 -5.95 -11.87 -13.71
CA THR A 70 -6.12 -12.89 -12.68
C THR A 70 -6.96 -12.37 -11.51
N ASP A 71 -7.45 -13.28 -10.67
CA ASP A 71 -8.15 -12.97 -9.43
C ASP A 71 -7.22 -13.12 -8.21
N ASP A 72 -5.92 -13.23 -8.47
CA ASP A 72 -4.91 -13.35 -7.42
C ASP A 72 -4.91 -12.12 -6.51
N VAL A 73 -4.73 -12.36 -5.24
CA VAL A 73 -4.52 -11.34 -4.20
C VAL A 73 -3.10 -11.48 -3.69
N ILE A 74 -2.35 -10.40 -3.67
CA ILE A 74 -0.97 -10.38 -3.22
C ILE A 74 -0.70 -9.21 -2.27
N PRO A 75 0.24 -9.34 -1.33
CA PRO A 75 0.61 -8.23 -0.44
C PRO A 75 1.04 -6.99 -1.22
N TYR A 76 0.62 -5.79 -0.78
CA TYR A 76 0.96 -4.54 -1.46
C TYR A 76 2.47 -4.32 -1.59
N SER A 77 3.22 -4.42 -0.53
CA SER A 77 4.68 -4.28 -0.55
C SER A 77 5.39 -5.43 0.14
N LYS A 78 4.82 -5.91 1.22
CA LYS A 78 5.29 -7.03 2.05
C LYS A 78 4.14 -7.56 2.88
N GLU A 79 4.27 -8.78 3.38
CA GLU A 79 3.35 -9.30 4.40
C GLU A 79 3.32 -8.39 5.63
N GLN A 80 2.14 -8.18 6.16
CA GLN A 80 1.95 -7.47 7.42
C GLN A 80 2.20 -8.44 8.59
N LEU A 81 2.97 -8.01 9.57
CA LEU A 81 3.30 -8.88 10.72
C LEU A 81 2.36 -8.64 11.91
N ILE A 82 1.92 -9.73 12.54
CA ILE A 82 1.21 -9.72 13.81
C ILE A 82 2.07 -10.47 14.84
N PRO A 83 2.42 -9.85 15.99
CA PRO A 83 2.07 -8.50 16.42
C PRO A 83 2.76 -7.40 15.59
N GLY A 84 2.10 -6.27 15.46
CA GLY A 84 2.61 -5.14 14.70
C GLY A 84 1.54 -4.16 14.29
N ARG A 85 1.93 -3.16 13.51
CA ARG A 85 1.04 -2.15 12.94
C ARG A 85 0.76 -2.45 11.47
N ILE A 86 -0.51 -2.41 11.10
CA ILE A 86 -1.03 -2.54 9.75
C ILE A 86 -1.61 -1.18 9.36
N ASP A 87 -0.93 -0.47 8.46
CA ASP A 87 -1.45 0.76 7.86
C ASP A 87 -2.54 0.40 6.84
N LEU A 88 -3.74 0.93 7.01
CA LEU A 88 -4.90 0.44 6.24
C LEU A 88 -4.85 0.83 4.76
N SER A 89 -4.13 1.87 4.41
CA SER A 89 -3.85 2.21 3.01
C SER A 89 -2.99 1.17 2.27
N ASP A 90 -2.31 0.28 3.00
CA ASP A 90 -1.40 -0.74 2.47
C ASP A 90 -2.09 -2.11 2.30
N TYR A 91 -3.40 -2.11 2.00
CA TYR A 91 -4.16 -3.33 1.72
C TYR A 91 -3.64 -4.05 0.47
N ASP A 92 -3.99 -5.32 0.34
CA ASP A 92 -3.49 -6.20 -0.71
C ASP A 92 -3.82 -5.67 -2.12
N LEU A 93 -3.00 -6.06 -3.10
CA LEU A 93 -3.23 -5.83 -4.51
C LEU A 93 -4.15 -6.90 -5.07
N GLY A 94 -5.12 -6.48 -5.88
CA GLY A 94 -6.06 -7.36 -6.54
C GLY A 94 -7.24 -6.58 -7.09
N LYS A 95 -8.21 -7.29 -7.66
CA LYS A 95 -9.43 -6.70 -8.19
C LYS A 95 -10.44 -6.40 -7.07
N ASN A 96 -11.41 -5.54 -7.38
CA ASN A 96 -12.64 -5.40 -6.60
C ASN A 96 -13.35 -6.75 -6.48
N ASN A 97 -13.85 -7.08 -5.30
CA ASN A 97 -14.38 -8.37 -4.85
C ASN A 97 -13.34 -9.47 -4.57
N PHE A 98 -12.04 -9.19 -4.71
CA PHE A 98 -10.98 -10.15 -4.41
C PHE A 98 -10.03 -9.63 -3.32
N ALA A 99 -9.41 -8.47 -3.51
CA ALA A 99 -8.56 -7.83 -2.51
C ALA A 99 -9.30 -6.78 -1.66
N TYR A 100 -10.37 -6.25 -2.19
CA TYR A 100 -11.24 -5.29 -1.52
C TYR A 100 -12.63 -5.35 -2.16
N TYR A 101 -13.61 -4.77 -1.51
CA TYR A 101 -14.90 -4.46 -2.09
C TYR A 101 -15.26 -3.01 -1.75
N ASP A 102 -15.40 -2.22 -2.80
CA ASP A 102 -15.82 -0.83 -2.73
C ASP A 102 -17.06 -0.64 -3.61
N THR A 103 -18.08 -0.01 -3.07
CA THR A 103 -19.37 0.19 -3.75
C THR A 103 -19.33 1.32 -4.75
N SER A 104 -18.39 2.24 -4.60
CA SER A 104 -18.22 3.42 -5.44
C SER A 104 -16.93 3.39 -6.27
N VAL A 105 -16.60 2.22 -6.80
CA VAL A 105 -15.46 2.03 -7.73
C VAL A 105 -15.61 2.91 -8.98
N SER A 106 -16.39 3.94 -8.94
CA SER A 106 -16.51 4.87 -10.04
C SER A 106 -15.14 5.45 -10.36
N ASP A 107 -14.56 4.89 -11.38
CA ASP A 107 -13.47 5.51 -12.09
C ASP A 107 -13.98 6.84 -12.65
N ASN A 108 -13.84 7.89 -11.88
CA ASN A 108 -14.19 9.24 -12.30
C ASN A 108 -13.43 9.72 -13.53
N ARG A 109 -12.56 8.87 -14.10
CA ARG A 109 -11.95 9.09 -15.40
C ARG A 109 -12.93 8.94 -16.55
N GLU A 110 -13.98 8.17 -16.43
CA GLU A 110 -14.93 7.98 -17.52
C GLU A 110 -15.56 9.30 -17.99
N ASN A 111 -15.65 10.28 -17.11
CA ASN A 111 -16.20 11.59 -17.41
C ASN A 111 -15.15 12.71 -17.50
N GLY A 112 -13.85 12.40 -17.39
CA GLY A 112 -12.78 13.41 -17.45
C GLY A 112 -12.73 14.35 -16.24
N GLU A 113 -13.55 14.14 -15.23
CA GLU A 113 -13.57 14.89 -13.99
C GLU A 113 -12.80 14.15 -12.90
N PHE A 114 -11.80 14.81 -12.38
CA PHE A 114 -11.04 14.35 -11.24
C PHE A 114 -11.87 14.59 -9.97
N SER A 115 -12.55 13.58 -9.46
CA SER A 115 -13.20 13.73 -8.18
C SER A 115 -12.15 13.75 -7.08
N ALA A 116 -12.26 14.73 -6.19
CA ALA A 116 -11.37 14.86 -5.04
C ALA A 116 -11.53 13.72 -4.03
N TRP A 117 -12.55 12.91 -4.18
CA TRP A 117 -12.98 11.89 -3.25
C TRP A 117 -12.14 10.61 -3.32
N ASN A 118 -11.61 10.27 -4.49
CA ASN A 118 -10.68 9.15 -4.64
C ASN A 118 -9.24 9.67 -4.67
N ALA A 119 -8.76 10.17 -3.53
CA ALA A 119 -7.36 10.57 -3.37
C ALA A 119 -6.40 9.38 -3.43
N GLY A 120 -6.88 8.16 -3.43
CA GLY A 120 -6.15 6.92 -3.63
C GLY A 120 -5.27 6.91 -4.87
N TRP A 121 -5.65 7.65 -5.89
CA TRP A 121 -4.88 7.89 -7.10
C TRP A 121 -3.47 8.43 -6.87
N ARG A 122 -3.25 9.14 -5.77
CA ARG A 122 -1.95 9.67 -5.41
C ARG A 122 -1.07 8.64 -4.71
N TYR A 123 -1.70 7.61 -4.15
CA TYR A 123 -1.03 6.55 -3.41
C TYR A 123 -1.20 5.19 -4.09
N ARG A 124 -2.45 4.84 -4.43
CA ARG A 124 -2.83 3.60 -5.11
C ARG A 124 -3.69 3.91 -6.33
N ASN A 125 -3.58 3.07 -7.34
CA ASN A 125 -4.36 3.21 -8.56
C ASN A 125 -5.50 2.18 -8.57
N ASP A 126 -6.38 2.26 -7.58
CA ASP A 126 -7.57 1.41 -7.43
C ASP A 126 -8.75 2.19 -6.84
N GLY A 127 -9.89 1.51 -6.59
CA GLY A 127 -11.15 2.17 -6.28
C GLY A 127 -11.34 2.58 -4.82
N VAL A 128 -10.48 2.17 -3.90
CA VAL A 128 -10.64 2.48 -2.48
C VAL A 128 -10.29 3.94 -2.20
N ASP A 129 -11.11 4.60 -1.41
CA ASP A 129 -10.92 6.01 -1.04
C ASP A 129 -9.81 6.18 -0.01
N ILE A 130 -8.67 6.67 -0.45
CA ILE A 130 -7.51 6.98 0.40
C ILE A 130 -7.28 8.48 0.41
N GLU A 131 -7.18 9.03 1.61
CA GLU A 131 -6.88 10.45 1.81
C GLU A 131 -5.56 10.65 2.57
N GLU A 132 -5.02 11.87 2.44
CA GLU A 132 -3.89 12.31 3.26
C GLU A 132 -4.37 12.72 4.64
N ASN A 133 -3.56 12.42 5.67
CA ASN A 133 -3.84 12.86 7.02
C ASN A 133 -2.63 13.56 7.66
N ASN A 134 -2.90 14.33 8.73
CA ASN A 134 -1.88 15.04 9.48
C ASN A 134 -1.45 14.30 10.75
N ASP A 135 -1.89 13.04 10.95
CA ASP A 135 -1.54 12.20 12.08
C ASP A 135 -0.19 11.49 11.87
N LEU A 136 0.82 12.24 11.41
CA LEU A 136 2.08 11.72 10.89
C LEU A 136 2.90 10.90 11.90
N ASN A 137 2.72 11.16 13.20
CA ASN A 137 3.41 10.38 14.23
C ASN A 137 2.81 8.99 14.43
N ASN A 138 1.58 8.77 13.96
CA ASN A 138 0.81 7.55 14.17
C ASN A 138 0.36 6.91 12.86
N SER A 139 0.85 7.36 11.70
CA SER A 139 0.44 6.85 10.39
C SER A 139 1.55 6.95 9.36
N ASN A 140 1.34 6.32 8.22
CA ASN A 140 2.13 6.54 7.01
C ASN A 140 1.71 7.83 6.25
N GLY A 141 0.89 8.69 6.86
CA GLY A 141 0.34 9.92 6.26
C GLY A 141 -0.94 9.69 5.46
N LYS A 142 -1.50 8.49 5.48
CA LYS A 142 -2.71 8.10 4.74
C LYS A 142 -3.74 7.45 5.65
N HIS A 143 -5.00 7.45 5.20
CA HIS A 143 -6.09 6.71 5.84
C HIS A 143 -7.14 6.31 4.80
N ILE A 144 -7.95 5.32 5.14
CA ILE A 144 -9.15 4.96 4.36
C ILE A 144 -10.28 5.85 4.82
N GLY A 145 -10.97 6.49 3.88
CA GLY A 145 -12.12 7.36 4.12
C GLY A 145 -13.36 6.94 3.33
N PHE A 146 -14.44 7.73 3.44
CA PHE A 146 -15.69 7.58 2.67
C PHE A 146 -16.28 6.17 2.64
N THR A 147 -16.02 5.38 3.66
CA THR A 147 -16.44 3.97 3.71
C THR A 147 -17.96 3.84 3.74
N ASN A 148 -18.49 2.84 3.05
CA ASN A 148 -19.88 2.49 3.04
C ASN A 148 -20.14 1.13 3.70
N LYS A 149 -21.36 0.94 4.17
CA LYS A 149 -21.76 -0.33 4.76
C LYS A 149 -21.62 -1.48 3.75
N GLY A 150 -20.96 -2.54 4.18
CA GLY A 150 -20.75 -3.75 3.38
C GLY A 150 -19.47 -3.74 2.56
N GLU A 151 -18.73 -2.64 2.55
CA GLU A 151 -17.38 -2.60 1.99
C GLU A 151 -16.40 -3.34 2.89
N TRP A 152 -15.30 -3.80 2.30
CA TRP A 152 -14.22 -4.46 3.03
C TRP A 152 -12.88 -4.34 2.30
N ILE A 153 -11.80 -4.47 3.05
CA ILE A 153 -10.42 -4.48 2.55
C ILE A 153 -9.63 -5.61 3.19
N SER A 154 -8.71 -6.24 2.45
CA SER A 154 -7.93 -7.39 2.92
C SER A 154 -6.44 -7.12 3.02
N TYR A 155 -5.81 -7.88 3.89
CA TYR A 155 -4.37 -7.85 4.18
C TYR A 155 -3.84 -9.26 4.30
N SER A 156 -2.82 -9.58 3.52
CA SER A 156 -1.98 -10.76 3.76
C SER A 156 -1.14 -10.53 5.01
N VAL A 157 -1.40 -11.29 6.06
CA VAL A 157 -0.75 -11.15 7.36
C VAL A 157 0.00 -12.41 7.75
N LYS A 158 1.08 -12.23 8.49
CA LYS A 158 1.81 -13.32 9.12
C LYS A 158 1.76 -13.18 10.63
N VAL A 159 1.11 -14.14 11.27
CA VAL A 159 1.07 -14.25 12.74
C VAL A 159 2.32 -14.99 13.19
N SER A 160 3.13 -14.35 14.03
CA SER A 160 4.44 -14.87 14.44
C SER A 160 4.38 -15.94 15.51
N GLN A 161 3.26 -16.05 16.23
CA GLN A 161 3.05 -17.04 17.31
C GLN A 161 1.56 -17.20 17.59
N THR A 162 1.12 -18.43 17.81
CA THR A 162 -0.24 -18.69 18.31
C THR A 162 -0.47 -18.06 19.69
N GLY A 163 -1.56 -17.31 19.84
CA GLY A 163 -1.87 -16.66 21.10
C GLY A 163 -3.12 -15.79 21.07
N ALA A 164 -3.38 -15.17 22.22
CA ALA A 164 -4.41 -14.15 22.35
C ALA A 164 -3.80 -12.76 22.16
N TYR A 165 -4.37 -12.02 21.27
CA TYR A 165 -3.94 -10.67 20.89
C TYR A 165 -4.95 -9.63 21.30
N LYS A 166 -4.46 -8.41 21.38
CA LYS A 166 -5.25 -7.19 21.53
C LYS A 166 -5.02 -6.33 20.29
N ALA A 167 -6.07 -5.78 19.71
CA ALA A 167 -5.96 -4.81 18.64
C ALA A 167 -6.47 -3.43 19.06
N ILE A 168 -5.86 -2.40 18.56
CA ILE A 168 -6.28 -1.00 18.69
C ILE A 168 -6.43 -0.44 17.29
N ALA A 169 -7.61 0.08 16.97
CA ALA A 169 -7.85 0.82 15.73
C ALA A 169 -7.61 2.32 15.94
N ARG A 170 -6.98 2.97 14.99
CA ARG A 170 -6.83 4.42 14.95
C ARG A 170 -7.89 5.01 14.03
N VAL A 171 -8.86 5.72 14.56
CA VAL A 171 -10.08 6.14 13.86
C VAL A 171 -10.32 7.64 13.99
N ALA A 172 -11.01 8.20 12.98
CA ALA A 172 -11.62 9.52 13.05
C ALA A 172 -13.07 9.43 12.56
N SER A 173 -13.96 10.18 13.21
CA SER A 173 -15.36 10.32 12.84
C SER A 173 -15.91 11.62 13.44
N GLU A 174 -16.68 12.37 12.66
CA GLU A 174 -17.32 13.56 13.19
C GLU A 174 -18.41 13.20 14.17
N GLU A 175 -19.22 12.19 13.83
CA GLU A 175 -20.36 11.73 14.61
C GLU A 175 -20.16 10.32 15.17
N THR A 176 -20.97 9.96 16.13
CA THR A 176 -21.10 8.57 16.64
C THR A 176 -21.97 7.77 15.69
N GLY A 177 -21.62 6.52 15.42
CA GLY A 177 -22.44 5.61 14.62
C GLY A 177 -21.66 4.87 13.54
N GLY A 178 -20.36 5.14 13.42
CA GLY A 178 -19.46 4.31 12.65
C GLY A 178 -19.28 2.92 13.25
N GLY A 179 -18.84 1.95 12.46
CA GLY A 179 -18.56 0.61 12.97
C GLY A 179 -17.85 -0.25 11.94
N PHE A 180 -17.06 -1.18 12.45
CA PHE A 180 -16.33 -2.18 11.66
C PHE A 180 -16.19 -3.47 12.46
N HIS A 181 -15.95 -4.58 11.77
CA HIS A 181 -15.49 -5.82 12.39
C HIS A 181 -14.32 -6.41 11.63
N LEU A 182 -13.66 -7.38 12.25
CA LEU A 182 -12.53 -8.09 11.69
C LEU A 182 -12.92 -9.54 11.41
N SER A 183 -12.47 -10.05 10.27
CA SER A 183 -12.48 -11.48 9.97
C SER A 183 -11.07 -11.98 9.61
N LEU A 184 -10.81 -13.26 9.87
CA LEU A 184 -9.58 -13.94 9.50
C LEU A 184 -9.93 -15.17 8.68
N ASN A 185 -9.40 -15.28 7.45
CA ASN A 185 -9.71 -16.36 6.52
C ASN A 185 -11.23 -16.53 6.32
N ASP A 186 -11.93 -15.40 6.20
CA ASP A 186 -13.39 -15.30 6.04
C ASP A 186 -14.24 -15.71 7.26
N GLU A 187 -13.63 -15.93 8.43
CA GLU A 187 -14.35 -16.17 9.69
C GLU A 187 -14.27 -14.92 10.58
N ASP A 188 -15.41 -14.46 11.09
CA ASP A 188 -15.44 -13.28 11.98
C ASP A 188 -14.70 -13.57 13.28
N ILE A 189 -13.68 -12.76 13.58
CA ILE A 189 -12.89 -12.84 14.81
C ILE A 189 -13.27 -11.75 15.81
N THR A 190 -14.12 -10.81 15.42
CA THR A 190 -14.68 -9.80 16.31
C THR A 190 -16.15 -9.56 16.01
N THR A 191 -16.90 -9.07 16.99
CA THR A 191 -18.20 -8.42 16.73
C THR A 191 -17.96 -7.02 16.19
N THR A 192 -19.03 -6.36 15.71
CA THR A 192 -18.96 -4.95 15.29
C THR A 192 -18.40 -4.06 16.40
N GLN A 193 -17.35 -3.35 16.10
CA GLN A 193 -16.71 -2.34 16.94
C GLN A 193 -17.33 -0.98 16.63
N SER A 194 -18.18 -0.48 17.52
CA SER A 194 -18.86 0.80 17.31
C SER A 194 -17.90 1.97 17.54
N ILE A 195 -17.82 2.87 16.58
CA ILE A 195 -16.98 4.07 16.65
C ILE A 195 -17.77 5.20 17.31
N THR A 196 -17.22 5.71 18.40
CA THR A 196 -17.69 6.95 19.02
C THR A 196 -17.08 8.14 18.29
N GLY A 197 -17.86 9.19 18.06
CA GLY A 197 -17.38 10.41 17.41
C GLY A 197 -16.10 10.95 18.05
N THR A 198 -15.13 11.28 17.24
CA THR A 198 -13.83 11.79 17.69
C THR A 198 -13.77 13.32 17.74
N GLY A 199 -14.78 13.98 17.16
CA GLY A 199 -14.92 15.43 17.10
C GLY A 199 -14.47 16.03 15.76
N GLY A 200 -14.35 15.21 14.71
CA GLY A 200 -14.08 15.67 13.36
C GLY A 200 -13.39 14.60 12.49
N TRP A 201 -13.58 14.70 11.18
CA TRP A 201 -13.04 13.76 10.19
C TRP A 201 -11.51 13.67 10.16
N ALA A 202 -10.80 14.67 10.64
CA ALA A 202 -9.34 14.69 10.75
C ALA A 202 -8.83 14.54 12.19
N THR A 203 -9.70 14.26 13.15
CA THR A 203 -9.36 14.13 14.58
C THR A 203 -9.20 12.66 14.94
N PHE A 204 -8.02 12.10 14.71
CA PHE A 204 -7.74 10.69 14.95
C PHE A 204 -7.53 10.39 16.44
N LYS A 205 -8.22 9.35 16.94
CA LYS A 205 -8.09 8.82 18.29
C LYS A 205 -7.96 7.31 18.25
N ASN A 206 -7.34 6.75 19.29
CA ASN A 206 -7.37 5.31 19.47
C ASN A 206 -8.77 4.90 19.89
N HIS A 207 -9.32 3.93 19.19
CA HIS A 207 -10.52 3.21 19.59
C HIS A 207 -10.25 2.37 20.85
N SER A 208 -11.30 1.99 21.55
CA SER A 208 -11.18 1.06 22.69
C SER A 208 -10.49 -0.24 22.29
N ASP A 209 -9.79 -0.84 23.24
CA ASP A 209 -9.09 -2.10 23.02
C ASP A 209 -10.05 -3.20 22.58
N ILE A 210 -9.73 -3.84 21.46
CA ILE A 210 -10.38 -5.05 20.97
C ILE A 210 -9.60 -6.23 21.56
N ASN A 211 -10.15 -6.86 22.59
CA ASN A 211 -9.45 -7.88 23.35
C ASN A 211 -9.84 -9.30 22.95
N ASN A 212 -9.01 -10.27 23.33
CA ASN A 212 -9.24 -11.71 23.15
C ASN A 212 -9.36 -12.17 21.70
N ILE A 213 -8.61 -11.56 20.80
CA ILE A 213 -8.48 -12.03 19.42
C ILE A 213 -7.52 -13.22 19.43
N VAL A 214 -8.02 -14.43 19.30
CA VAL A 214 -7.19 -15.64 19.25
C VAL A 214 -6.75 -15.89 17.82
N LEU A 215 -5.44 -15.94 17.60
CA LEU A 215 -4.83 -16.17 16.28
C LEU A 215 -3.85 -17.34 16.37
N ASP A 216 -3.82 -18.16 15.36
CA ASP A 216 -2.82 -19.20 15.19
C ASP A 216 -1.61 -18.66 14.43
N GLU A 217 -0.42 -19.21 14.71
CA GLU A 217 0.81 -18.92 13.97
C GLU A 217 0.65 -19.34 12.50
N GLY A 218 1.11 -18.48 11.57
CA GLY A 218 1.09 -18.76 10.14
C GLY A 218 0.66 -17.59 9.28
N ASP A 219 0.44 -17.90 8.02
CA ASP A 219 0.01 -16.93 7.01
C ASP A 219 -1.52 -16.96 6.91
N HIS A 220 -2.13 -15.77 6.98
CA HIS A 220 -3.57 -15.58 7.00
C HIS A 220 -3.99 -14.40 6.13
N VAL A 221 -5.30 -14.33 5.84
CA VAL A 221 -5.94 -13.17 5.25
C VAL A 221 -6.81 -12.49 6.31
N LEU A 222 -6.40 -11.31 6.75
CA LEU A 222 -7.18 -10.45 7.62
C LEU A 222 -8.06 -9.54 6.78
N LYS A 223 -9.35 -9.44 7.10
CA LYS A 223 -10.25 -8.44 6.48
C LYS A 223 -10.82 -7.50 7.53
N ILE A 224 -10.99 -6.25 7.11
CA ILE A 224 -11.76 -5.25 7.83
C ILE A 224 -13.04 -5.03 7.03
N HIS A 225 -14.18 -5.22 7.68
CA HIS A 225 -15.50 -5.00 7.13
C HIS A 225 -16.09 -3.71 7.71
N PHE A 226 -16.64 -2.86 6.87
CA PHE A 226 -17.31 -1.63 7.29
C PHE A 226 -18.80 -1.89 7.50
N ASP A 227 -19.26 -1.82 8.76
CA ASP A 227 -20.64 -2.15 9.17
C ASP A 227 -21.58 -0.96 9.06
N SER A 228 -21.02 0.23 8.89
CA SER A 228 -21.77 1.48 8.76
C SER A 228 -21.04 2.47 7.86
N ILE A 229 -21.73 3.54 7.49
CA ILE A 229 -21.19 4.57 6.60
C ILE A 229 -20.28 5.55 7.33
N GLN A 230 -19.34 6.15 6.57
CA GLN A 230 -18.55 7.32 6.96
C GLN A 230 -17.62 7.11 8.15
N ASN A 231 -16.75 6.11 8.05
CA ASN A 231 -15.62 5.96 8.97
C ASN A 231 -14.32 6.38 8.28
N GLN A 232 -13.40 6.91 9.05
CA GLN A 232 -12.03 7.11 8.61
C GLN A 232 -11.13 6.27 9.50
N LEU A 233 -10.44 5.31 8.90
CA LEU A 233 -9.56 4.39 9.59
C LEU A 233 -8.13 4.55 9.08
N ASN A 234 -7.21 4.70 10.03
CA ASN A 234 -5.80 4.94 9.76
C ASN A 234 -5.00 3.63 9.81
N HIS A 235 -4.99 2.97 10.96
CA HIS A 235 -4.28 1.71 11.14
C HIS A 235 -4.92 0.84 12.21
N LEU A 236 -4.56 -0.46 12.19
CA LEU A 236 -4.70 -1.41 13.29
C LEU A 236 -3.34 -1.67 13.89
N HIS A 237 -3.28 -1.77 15.21
CA HIS A 237 -2.10 -2.21 15.95
C HIS A 237 -2.43 -3.42 16.80
N PHE A 238 -1.76 -4.54 16.51
CA PHE A 238 -1.86 -5.79 17.28
C PHE A 238 -0.69 -5.92 18.26
N SER A 239 -1.01 -6.27 19.51
CA SER A 239 -0.03 -6.48 20.60
C SER A 239 -0.38 -7.71 21.45
#